data_112bac709b3c5b0cb0fcad426db801d4
#
_entry.id   112bac709b3c5b0cb0fcad426db801d4
#
_cell.length_a   1.000
_cell.length_b   1.000
_cell.length_c   1.000
_cell.angle_alpha   90.00
_cell.angle_beta   90.00
_cell.angle_gamma   90.00
#
_symmetry.space_group_name_H-M   'P 1'
#
loop_
_entity.id
_entity.type
_entity.pdbx_description
1 polymer ?
#
loop_
_entity_poly.entity_id
_entity_poly.type
_entity_poly.pdbx_seq_one_letter_code
_entity_poly.pdbx_strand_id
1 'polypeptide(L)'
;MPIHIAVQGDTIAKLAKVKDVPSKVIWDDPKNKSDLQGGTLKRTDPNLLLPGDPVEVPDLETKKDSGGTEQVHKFKLADELCVLKLKLLDGNHKPHKSMKFDIFIDGVKVPTSGGPTDTTTTATTNGDGEIEVKNLRPEAARATLSYEGRTVELDIGWLDPIETPSGVLGRLQNLGYYRVEMTDPVPVVPETDPELVGAVKAFQSQYVYNPETEADKITGTVDEKTRTTLKEK
;
A
#
# COMPACT_ATOMS: atom_id res chain seq x y z
N MET A 1 -23.34 15.77 -1.54
CA MET A 1 -22.27 14.82 -1.19
C MET A 1 -20.95 15.57 -1.25
N PRO A 2 -20.17 15.60 -0.18
CA PRO A 2 -18.89 16.28 -0.21
C PRO A 2 -17.87 15.47 -1.03
N ILE A 3 -17.11 16.14 -1.87
CA ILE A 3 -15.95 15.59 -2.56
C ILE A 3 -14.75 15.78 -1.63
N HIS A 4 -14.03 14.70 -1.36
CA HIS A 4 -12.73 14.74 -0.71
C HIS A 4 -11.64 14.72 -1.79
N ILE A 5 -10.69 15.65 -1.71
CA ILE A 5 -9.50 15.62 -2.57
C ILE A 5 -8.41 14.89 -1.80
N ALA A 6 -7.99 13.75 -2.35
CA ALA A 6 -7.00 12.90 -1.70
C ALA A 6 -5.67 13.64 -1.52
N VAL A 7 -5.03 13.41 -0.39
CA VAL A 7 -3.66 13.86 -0.08
C VAL A 7 -2.75 12.65 0.06
N GLN A 8 -1.43 12.88 0.08
CA GLN A 8 -0.46 11.79 0.24
C GLN A 8 -0.74 10.97 1.50
N GLY A 9 -0.76 9.66 1.36
CA GLY A 9 -1.08 8.73 2.44
C GLY A 9 -2.57 8.46 2.66
N ASP A 10 -3.46 9.04 1.86
CA ASP A 10 -4.88 8.69 1.92
C ASP A 10 -5.14 7.33 1.25
N THR A 11 -6.06 6.59 1.85
CA THR A 11 -6.65 5.35 1.30
C THR A 11 -8.15 5.40 1.49
N ILE A 12 -8.90 4.59 0.74
CA ILE A 12 -10.36 4.51 0.95
C ILE A 12 -10.68 4.06 2.37
N ALA A 13 -9.92 3.13 2.94
CA ALA A 13 -10.13 2.66 4.31
C ALA A 13 -9.91 3.77 5.36
N LYS A 14 -8.88 4.61 5.17
CA LYS A 14 -8.61 5.76 6.05
C LYS A 14 -9.71 6.81 5.95
N LEU A 15 -10.15 7.14 4.72
CA LEU A 15 -11.27 8.07 4.50
C LEU A 15 -12.57 7.54 5.11
N ALA A 16 -12.85 6.25 4.94
CA ALA A 16 -13.99 5.55 5.51
C ALA A 16 -14.03 5.72 7.03
N LYS A 17 -12.90 5.50 7.68
CA LYS A 17 -12.78 5.66 9.14
C LYS A 17 -12.99 7.10 9.59
N VAL A 18 -12.36 8.07 8.92
CA VAL A 18 -12.48 9.51 9.26
C VAL A 18 -13.91 10.02 9.05
N LYS A 19 -14.61 9.49 8.05
CA LYS A 19 -15.98 9.90 7.69
C LYS A 19 -17.06 9.03 8.33
N ASP A 20 -16.68 8.00 9.07
CA ASP A 20 -17.59 7.02 9.69
C ASP A 20 -18.54 6.36 8.68
N VAL A 21 -18.01 6.04 7.50
CA VAL A 21 -18.73 5.40 6.38
C VAL A 21 -17.98 4.11 6.02
N PRO A 22 -18.65 2.98 5.77
CA PRO A 22 -17.95 1.76 5.33
C PRO A 22 -17.14 1.99 4.04
N SER A 23 -15.90 1.49 3.98
CA SER A 23 -15.01 1.68 2.82
C SER A 23 -15.63 1.18 1.52
N LYS A 24 -16.37 0.06 1.61
CA LYS A 24 -17.11 -0.48 0.48
C LYS A 24 -18.17 0.48 -0.07
N VAL A 25 -18.82 1.28 0.79
CA VAL A 25 -19.83 2.25 0.38
C VAL A 25 -19.19 3.40 -0.41
N ILE A 26 -17.99 3.83 -0.01
CA ILE A 26 -17.22 4.84 -0.76
C ILE A 26 -16.70 4.22 -2.06
N TRP A 27 -16.04 3.06 -1.99
CA TRP A 27 -15.41 2.43 -3.15
C TRP A 27 -16.39 2.03 -4.24
N ASP A 28 -17.55 1.48 -3.85
CA ASP A 28 -18.56 1.00 -4.76
C ASP A 28 -19.55 2.09 -5.24
N ASP A 29 -19.40 3.33 -4.77
CA ASP A 29 -20.22 4.43 -5.24
C ASP A 29 -20.05 4.60 -6.77
N PRO A 30 -21.15 4.64 -7.55
CA PRO A 30 -21.08 4.79 -8.99
C PRO A 30 -20.30 6.02 -9.47
N LYS A 31 -20.22 7.06 -8.65
CA LYS A 31 -19.45 8.26 -8.99
C LYS A 31 -17.94 8.07 -8.81
N ASN A 32 -17.52 7.12 -7.97
CA ASN A 32 -16.11 6.78 -7.77
C ASN A 32 -15.63 5.72 -8.76
N LYS A 33 -16.51 4.80 -9.20
CA LYS A 33 -16.12 3.71 -10.11
C LYS A 33 -15.76 4.23 -11.50
N SER A 34 -14.55 3.88 -11.93
CA SER A 34 -14.01 4.31 -13.24
C SER A 34 -14.61 3.59 -14.45
N ASP A 35 -15.15 2.40 -14.25
CA ASP A 35 -15.75 1.53 -15.27
C ASP A 35 -17.21 1.84 -15.56
N LEU A 36 -17.87 2.59 -14.69
CA LEU A 36 -19.21 3.10 -14.93
C LEU A 36 -19.13 4.49 -15.57
N GLN A 37 -19.92 4.70 -16.61
CA GLN A 37 -19.98 5.95 -17.37
C GLN A 37 -20.06 7.18 -16.45
N GLY A 38 -18.92 7.88 -16.28
CA GLY A 38 -18.85 9.12 -15.52
C GLY A 38 -18.19 9.05 -14.13
N GLY A 39 -17.65 7.89 -13.72
CA GLY A 39 -16.87 7.80 -12.47
C GLY A 39 -15.62 8.68 -12.51
N THR A 40 -15.36 9.41 -11.43
CA THR A 40 -14.26 10.39 -11.32
C THR A 40 -12.96 9.77 -10.86
N LEU A 41 -13.02 8.70 -10.07
CA LEU A 41 -11.86 8.04 -9.49
C LEU A 41 -11.32 6.92 -10.40
N LYS A 42 -10.26 7.22 -11.14
CA LYS A 42 -9.62 6.29 -12.07
C LYS A 42 -8.58 5.40 -11.35
N ARG A 43 -9.01 4.60 -10.38
CA ARG A 43 -8.14 3.72 -9.60
C ARG A 43 -8.69 2.29 -9.59
N THR A 44 -7.79 1.33 -9.59
CA THR A 44 -8.10 -0.12 -9.55
C THR A 44 -7.92 -0.72 -8.17
N ASP A 45 -7.24 0.00 -7.26
CA ASP A 45 -6.94 -0.46 -5.90
C ASP A 45 -7.40 0.61 -4.88
N PRO A 46 -8.29 0.27 -3.93
CA PRO A 46 -8.78 1.20 -2.92
C PRO A 46 -7.70 1.67 -1.94
N ASN A 47 -6.57 0.97 -1.87
CA ASN A 47 -5.46 1.34 -0.99
C ASN A 47 -4.45 2.30 -1.64
N LEU A 48 -4.63 2.61 -2.93
CA LEU A 48 -3.69 3.41 -3.72
C LEU A 48 -4.42 4.60 -4.34
N LEU A 49 -4.54 5.69 -3.59
CA LEU A 49 -5.00 6.98 -4.09
C LEU A 49 -3.80 7.85 -4.48
N LEU A 50 -3.99 8.69 -5.49
CA LEU A 50 -3.01 9.69 -5.87
C LEU A 50 -3.42 11.05 -5.28
N PRO A 51 -2.47 11.86 -4.78
CA PRO A 51 -2.77 13.23 -4.39
C PRO A 51 -3.49 13.99 -5.52
N GLY A 52 -4.61 14.62 -5.16
CA GLY A 52 -5.49 15.28 -6.12
C GLY A 52 -6.66 14.44 -6.65
N ASP A 53 -6.72 13.14 -6.35
CA ASP A 53 -7.86 12.30 -6.73
C ASP A 53 -9.14 12.81 -6.05
N PRO A 54 -10.21 13.08 -6.82
CA PRO A 54 -11.49 13.42 -6.25
C PRO A 54 -12.25 12.17 -5.81
N VAL A 55 -12.51 12.03 -4.51
CA VAL A 55 -13.26 10.92 -3.93
C VAL A 55 -14.62 11.44 -3.46
N GLU A 56 -15.69 10.95 -4.06
CA GLU A 56 -17.06 11.19 -3.58
C GLU A 56 -17.28 10.40 -2.30
N VAL A 57 -17.66 11.08 -1.23
CA VAL A 57 -18.01 10.46 0.05
C VAL A 57 -19.51 10.57 0.24
N PRO A 58 -20.28 9.46 0.12
CA PRO A 58 -21.72 9.50 0.32
C PRO A 58 -22.07 9.83 1.78
N ASP A 59 -23.17 10.53 1.96
CA ASP A 59 -23.72 10.76 3.30
C ASP A 59 -24.21 9.43 3.89
N LEU A 60 -24.00 9.23 5.19
CA LEU A 60 -24.50 8.06 5.90
C LEU A 60 -26.02 8.01 5.88
N GLU A 61 -26.56 6.97 5.27
CA GLU A 61 -27.97 6.63 5.47
C GLU A 61 -28.13 5.89 6.80
N THR A 62 -28.92 6.46 7.70
CA THR A 62 -29.27 5.79 8.94
C THR A 62 -30.07 4.51 8.63
N LYS A 63 -29.45 3.33 8.79
CA LYS A 63 -30.20 2.07 8.78
C LYS A 63 -31.10 2.02 10.00
N LYS A 64 -32.39 1.85 9.74
CA LYS A 64 -33.38 1.58 10.80
C LYS A 64 -33.61 0.07 10.83
N ASP A 65 -33.24 -0.58 11.91
CA ASP A 65 -33.62 -1.96 12.20
C ASP A 65 -34.80 -1.96 13.17
N SER A 66 -35.80 -2.78 12.87
CA SER A 66 -36.93 -3.02 13.77
C SER A 66 -36.66 -4.28 14.56
N GLY A 67 -36.67 -4.18 15.87
CA GLY A 67 -36.55 -5.31 16.79
C GLY A 67 -37.71 -5.36 17.79
N GLY A 68 -37.96 -6.54 18.33
CA GLY A 68 -38.98 -6.70 19.41
C GLY A 68 -38.57 -5.94 20.67
N THR A 69 -39.53 -5.34 21.35
CA THR A 69 -39.33 -4.77 22.69
C THR A 69 -39.02 -5.87 23.69
N GLU A 70 -38.24 -5.58 24.73
CA GLU A 70 -37.85 -6.52 25.80
C GLU A 70 -36.87 -7.62 25.36
N GLN A 71 -36.11 -7.41 24.25
CA GLN A 71 -35.05 -8.32 23.81
C GLN A 71 -33.71 -7.62 23.83
N VAL A 72 -32.65 -8.40 24.11
CA VAL A 72 -31.26 -7.89 24.00
C VAL A 72 -30.82 -7.93 22.53
N HIS A 73 -30.64 -6.77 21.92
CA HIS A 73 -30.14 -6.65 20.57
C HIS A 73 -28.60 -6.53 20.60
N LYS A 74 -27.93 -7.46 19.95
CA LYS A 74 -26.46 -7.45 19.82
C LYS A 74 -26.09 -6.85 18.45
N PHE A 75 -25.43 -5.69 18.46
CA PHE A 75 -24.86 -5.08 17.27
C PHE A 75 -23.36 -5.41 17.26
N LYS A 76 -22.86 -5.86 16.13
CA LYS A 76 -21.44 -6.03 15.88
C LYS A 76 -21.02 -4.95 14.89
N LEU A 77 -20.22 -3.98 15.36
CA LEU A 77 -19.48 -3.08 14.46
C LEU A 77 -18.44 -3.93 13.72
N ALA A 78 -18.46 -3.86 12.40
CA ALA A 78 -17.38 -4.42 11.60
C ALA A 78 -16.27 -3.39 11.58
N ASP A 79 -15.20 -3.62 12.36
CA ASP A 79 -13.97 -2.85 12.20
C ASP A 79 -13.33 -3.25 10.86
N GLU A 80 -13.11 -2.27 10.00
CA GLU A 80 -12.35 -2.46 8.77
C GLU A 80 -10.86 -2.42 9.12
N LEU A 81 -10.29 -3.60 9.36
CA LEU A 81 -8.88 -3.74 9.70
C LEU A 81 -8.07 -4.05 8.43
N CYS A 82 -6.90 -3.46 8.34
CA CYS A 82 -5.97 -3.63 7.23
C CYS A 82 -4.89 -4.66 7.54
N VAL A 83 -4.12 -5.04 6.53
CA VAL A 83 -2.94 -5.88 6.66
C VAL A 83 -1.78 -5.15 5.99
N LEU A 84 -0.68 -4.97 6.74
CA LEU A 84 0.57 -4.49 6.18
C LEU A 84 1.45 -5.71 5.86
N LYS A 85 1.90 -5.82 4.62
CA LYS A 85 2.85 -6.84 4.17
C LYS A 85 4.15 -6.18 3.76
N LEU A 86 5.25 -6.67 4.30
CA LEU A 86 6.59 -6.22 3.99
C LEU A 86 7.41 -7.43 3.59
N LYS A 87 8.39 -7.24 2.72
CA LYS A 87 9.35 -8.27 2.32
C LYS A 87 10.77 -7.77 2.56
N LEU A 88 11.51 -8.46 3.43
CA LEU A 88 12.91 -8.16 3.68
C LEU A 88 13.79 -8.91 2.69
N LEU A 89 14.61 -8.15 1.97
CA LEU A 89 15.61 -8.66 1.05
C LEU A 89 17.01 -8.30 1.52
N ASP A 90 17.99 -9.16 1.25
CA ASP A 90 19.41 -8.87 1.45
C ASP A 90 19.97 -7.98 0.31
N GLY A 91 21.25 -7.60 0.39
CA GLY A 91 21.91 -6.78 -0.64
C GLY A 91 22.03 -7.44 -2.03
N ASN A 92 21.70 -8.73 -2.14
CA ASN A 92 21.63 -9.49 -3.39
C ASN A 92 20.17 -9.75 -3.81
N HIS A 93 19.23 -9.03 -3.23
CA HIS A 93 17.78 -9.16 -3.43
C HIS A 93 17.23 -10.57 -3.14
N LYS A 94 17.88 -11.31 -2.23
CA LYS A 94 17.37 -12.60 -1.75
C LYS A 94 16.57 -12.43 -0.45
N PRO A 95 15.53 -13.25 -0.22
CA PRO A 95 14.74 -13.19 0.99
C PRO A 95 15.55 -13.39 2.26
N HIS A 96 15.44 -12.49 3.22
CA HIS A 96 15.92 -12.67 4.59
C HIS A 96 14.99 -13.63 5.35
N LYS A 97 15.33 -14.91 5.34
CA LYS A 97 14.55 -15.99 5.96
C LYS A 97 14.82 -16.07 7.46
N SER A 98 13.75 -16.34 8.22
CA SER A 98 13.84 -16.55 9.69
C SER A 98 14.53 -15.41 10.45
N MET A 99 14.48 -14.21 9.90
CA MET A 99 15.04 -13.00 10.49
C MET A 99 14.19 -12.55 11.67
N LYS A 100 14.79 -12.37 12.84
CA LYS A 100 14.13 -11.74 13.99
C LYS A 100 14.02 -10.25 13.77
N PHE A 101 12.88 -9.69 14.09
CA PHE A 101 12.60 -8.27 13.97
C PHE A 101 11.69 -7.76 15.09
N ASP A 102 11.72 -6.47 15.32
CA ASP A 102 10.71 -5.73 16.06
C ASP A 102 10.06 -4.74 15.10
N ILE A 103 8.74 -4.63 15.16
CA ILE A 103 7.99 -3.64 14.39
C ILE A 103 7.14 -2.78 15.32
N PHE A 104 7.14 -1.49 15.04
CA PHE A 104 6.36 -0.49 15.75
C PHE A 104 5.43 0.19 14.76
N ILE A 105 4.18 0.39 15.13
CA ILE A 105 3.21 1.17 14.36
C ILE A 105 2.88 2.42 15.16
N ASP A 106 3.09 3.58 14.54
CA ASP A 106 2.92 4.89 15.16
C ASP A 106 3.61 4.99 16.56
N GLY A 107 4.81 4.39 16.65
CA GLY A 107 5.62 4.35 17.87
C GLY A 107 5.23 3.27 18.90
N VAL A 108 4.18 2.48 18.64
CA VAL A 108 3.75 1.39 19.53
C VAL A 108 4.26 0.05 19.02
N LYS A 109 4.98 -0.70 19.85
CA LYS A 109 5.49 -2.03 19.49
C LYS A 109 4.33 -3.00 19.22
N VAL A 110 4.39 -3.67 18.08
CA VAL A 110 3.39 -4.67 17.68
C VAL A 110 3.70 -6.00 18.35
N PRO A 111 2.77 -6.56 19.15
CA PRO A 111 2.96 -7.85 19.79
C PRO A 111 2.86 -9.02 18.80
N THR A 112 3.43 -10.19 19.16
CA THR A 112 3.33 -11.42 18.36
C THR A 112 2.02 -12.20 18.61
N SER A 113 1.24 -11.79 19.59
CA SER A 113 -0.06 -12.37 19.92
C SER A 113 -0.99 -11.30 20.45
N GLY A 114 -2.28 -11.46 20.21
CA GLY A 114 -3.31 -10.52 20.66
C GLY A 114 -4.72 -11.07 20.43
N GLY A 115 -5.73 -10.23 20.70
CA GLY A 115 -7.13 -10.53 20.42
C GLY A 115 -7.48 -10.43 18.93
N PRO A 116 -8.74 -10.76 18.59
CA PRO A 116 -9.19 -10.74 17.19
C PRO A 116 -9.11 -9.39 16.49
N THR A 117 -9.12 -8.30 17.24
CA THR A 117 -9.06 -6.91 16.74
C THR A 117 -7.74 -6.23 17.09
N ASP A 118 -6.84 -6.94 17.79
CA ASP A 118 -5.55 -6.36 18.17
C ASP A 118 -4.56 -6.48 17.03
N THR A 119 -3.79 -5.42 16.79
CA THR A 119 -2.70 -5.44 15.81
C THR A 119 -1.63 -6.43 16.26
N THR A 120 -1.29 -7.38 15.38
CA THR A 120 -0.29 -8.44 15.67
C THR A 120 0.63 -8.68 14.51
N THR A 121 1.80 -9.27 14.78
CA THR A 121 2.78 -9.70 13.78
C THR A 121 3.40 -11.04 14.15
N THR A 122 4.21 -11.61 13.26
CA THR A 122 5.07 -12.78 13.54
C THR A 122 6.35 -12.34 14.25
N ALA A 123 7.02 -13.27 14.93
CA ALA A 123 8.32 -12.98 15.60
C ALA A 123 9.51 -12.99 14.63
N THR A 124 9.35 -13.65 13.48
CA THR A 124 10.40 -13.82 12.46
C THR A 124 9.77 -13.75 11.06
N THR A 125 10.58 -13.37 10.08
CA THR A 125 10.18 -13.48 8.66
C THR A 125 9.96 -14.94 8.26
N ASN A 126 9.09 -15.17 7.30
CA ASN A 126 8.85 -16.49 6.72
C ASN A 126 9.96 -16.91 5.73
N GLY A 127 9.75 -18.04 5.01
CA GLY A 127 10.68 -18.56 4.00
C GLY A 127 10.92 -17.64 2.82
N ASP A 128 10.01 -16.71 2.56
CA ASP A 128 10.07 -15.71 1.49
C ASP A 128 10.52 -14.33 1.98
N GLY A 129 10.94 -14.22 3.24
CA GLY A 129 11.39 -12.97 3.86
C GLY A 129 10.24 -12.04 4.22
N GLU A 130 9.00 -12.54 4.28
CA GLU A 130 7.82 -11.70 4.49
C GLU A 130 7.53 -11.49 5.97
N ILE A 131 7.05 -10.30 6.26
CA ILE A 131 6.47 -9.84 7.53
C ILE A 131 5.02 -9.50 7.25
N GLU A 132 4.11 -9.99 8.07
CA GLU A 132 2.70 -9.66 8.00
C GLU A 132 2.24 -9.06 9.33
N VAL A 133 1.75 -7.81 9.28
CA VAL A 133 1.10 -7.15 10.41
C VAL A 133 -0.40 -7.20 10.17
N LYS A 134 -1.10 -7.95 11.01
CA LYS A 134 -2.56 -8.16 10.93
C LYS A 134 -3.30 -7.17 11.82
N ASN A 135 -4.57 -7.00 11.51
CA ASN A 135 -5.50 -6.16 12.27
C ASN A 135 -5.00 -4.72 12.43
N LEU A 136 -4.31 -4.21 11.41
CA LEU A 136 -3.83 -2.85 11.39
C LEU A 136 -5.00 -1.87 11.27
N ARG A 137 -5.00 -0.84 12.09
CA ARG A 137 -6.01 0.21 11.99
C ARG A 137 -5.80 1.02 10.71
N PRO A 138 -6.88 1.44 10.03
CA PRO A 138 -6.79 2.22 8.78
C PRO A 138 -6.03 3.55 8.93
N GLU A 139 -6.02 4.14 10.14
CA GLU A 139 -5.36 5.41 10.42
C GLU A 139 -3.85 5.30 10.57
N ALA A 140 -3.29 4.08 10.65
CA ALA A 140 -1.86 3.87 10.79
C ALA A 140 -1.08 4.61 9.70
N ALA A 141 -0.11 5.44 10.12
CA ALA A 141 0.62 6.32 9.23
C ALA A 141 2.09 5.90 9.07
N ARG A 142 2.71 5.36 10.12
CA ARG A 142 4.14 5.01 10.13
C ARG A 142 4.39 3.63 10.70
N ALA A 143 5.36 2.93 10.11
CA ALA A 143 5.95 1.75 10.71
C ALA A 143 7.46 1.96 10.91
N THR A 144 7.99 1.48 12.02
CA THR A 144 9.43 1.42 12.27
C THR A 144 9.82 -0.04 12.43
N LEU A 145 10.67 -0.54 11.55
CA LEU A 145 11.15 -1.91 11.55
C LEU A 145 12.60 -1.95 12.03
N SER A 146 12.88 -2.75 13.07
CA SER A 146 14.21 -2.93 13.61
C SER A 146 14.64 -4.39 13.49
N TYR A 147 15.79 -4.63 12.86
CA TYR A 147 16.39 -5.95 12.68
C TYR A 147 17.92 -5.84 12.57
N GLU A 148 18.66 -6.78 13.13
CA GLU A 148 20.14 -6.82 13.09
C GLU A 148 20.84 -5.49 13.41
N GLY A 149 20.32 -4.73 14.37
CA GLY A 149 20.86 -3.42 14.75
C GLY A 149 20.59 -2.28 13.73
N ARG A 150 19.80 -2.56 12.70
CA ARG A 150 19.32 -1.57 11.73
C ARG A 150 17.90 -1.14 12.07
N THR A 151 17.57 0.09 11.72
CA THR A 151 16.21 0.61 11.83
C THR A 151 15.81 1.21 10.50
N VAL A 152 14.63 0.85 10.03
CA VAL A 152 14.01 1.35 8.79
C VAL A 152 12.69 1.98 9.13
N GLU A 153 12.49 3.22 8.72
CA GLU A 153 11.21 3.92 8.82
C GLU A 153 10.44 3.76 7.50
N LEU A 154 9.14 3.54 7.62
CA LEU A 154 8.23 3.29 6.50
C LEU A 154 7.00 4.17 6.68
N ASP A 155 6.62 4.87 5.63
CA ASP A 155 5.37 5.61 5.56
C ASP A 155 4.27 4.70 4.97
N ILE A 156 3.20 4.47 5.74
CA ILE A 156 2.10 3.58 5.35
C ILE A 156 1.13 4.36 4.45
N GLY A 157 0.80 3.77 3.29
CA GLY A 157 -0.13 4.39 2.34
C GLY A 157 0.50 5.41 1.39
N TRP A 158 1.82 5.61 1.43
CA TRP A 158 2.53 6.58 0.59
C TRP A 158 2.89 6.06 -0.80
N LEU A 159 2.60 4.81 -1.08
CA LEU A 159 2.93 4.23 -2.38
C LEU A 159 1.85 4.60 -3.41
N ASP A 160 2.24 5.34 -4.42
CA ASP A 160 1.34 5.75 -5.50
C ASP A 160 0.96 4.57 -6.42
N PRO A 161 -0.15 4.71 -7.19
CA PRO A 161 -0.54 3.71 -8.17
C PRO A 161 0.59 3.40 -9.17
N ILE A 162 0.76 2.11 -9.51
CA ILE A 162 1.85 1.64 -10.40
C ILE A 162 1.76 2.22 -11.81
N GLU A 163 0.60 2.69 -12.21
CA GLU A 163 0.35 3.34 -13.50
C GLU A 163 0.99 4.73 -13.58
N THR A 164 1.39 5.29 -12.45
CA THR A 164 2.02 6.62 -12.37
C THR A 164 3.55 6.52 -12.34
N PRO A 165 4.29 7.51 -12.85
CA PRO A 165 5.74 7.57 -12.73
C PRO A 165 6.22 7.52 -11.27
N SER A 166 5.54 8.23 -10.36
CA SER A 166 5.83 8.21 -8.92
C SER A 166 5.62 6.84 -8.28
N GLY A 167 4.60 6.09 -8.71
CA GLY A 167 4.35 4.73 -8.25
C GLY A 167 5.41 3.73 -8.70
N VAL A 168 5.97 3.90 -9.88
CA VAL A 168 7.14 3.12 -10.36
C VAL A 168 8.38 3.49 -9.54
N LEU A 169 8.63 4.78 -9.38
CA LEU A 169 9.78 5.31 -8.65
C LEU A 169 9.81 4.81 -7.21
N GLY A 170 8.70 4.94 -6.49
CA GLY A 170 8.58 4.49 -5.11
C GLY A 170 8.88 2.99 -4.94
N ARG A 171 8.42 2.14 -5.88
CA ARG A 171 8.71 0.70 -5.83
C ARG A 171 10.17 0.38 -6.13
N LEU A 172 10.79 1.03 -7.11
CA LEU A 172 12.22 0.88 -7.39
C LEU A 172 13.07 1.33 -6.20
N GLN A 173 12.66 2.37 -5.52
CA GLN A 173 13.30 2.84 -4.29
C GLN A 173 13.14 1.83 -3.15
N ASN A 174 11.94 1.33 -2.90
CA ASN A 174 11.70 0.33 -1.87
C ASN A 174 12.50 -0.96 -2.11
N LEU A 175 12.73 -1.32 -3.37
CA LEU A 175 13.56 -2.45 -3.77
C LEU A 175 15.08 -2.12 -3.78
N GLY A 176 15.47 -0.87 -3.55
CA GLY A 176 16.87 -0.44 -3.48
C GLY A 176 17.55 -0.24 -4.83
N TYR A 177 16.80 -0.20 -5.95
CA TYR A 177 17.34 0.07 -7.28
C TYR A 177 17.56 1.56 -7.55
N TYR A 178 16.78 2.41 -6.91
CA TYR A 178 16.85 3.86 -7.08
C TYR A 178 16.92 4.54 -5.72
N ARG A 179 17.55 5.70 -5.64
CA ARG A 179 17.62 6.50 -4.41
C ARG A 179 17.22 7.92 -4.70
N VAL A 180 16.11 8.33 -4.17
CA VAL A 180 15.65 9.72 -4.19
C VAL A 180 15.02 10.02 -2.83
N GLU A 181 15.13 11.26 -2.39
CA GLU A 181 14.39 11.71 -1.22
C GLU A 181 12.92 11.85 -1.61
N MET A 182 12.08 11.02 -1.02
CA MET A 182 10.64 11.08 -1.24
C MET A 182 10.08 12.21 -0.39
N THR A 183 9.55 13.21 -1.06
CA THR A 183 8.93 14.39 -0.44
C THR A 183 7.45 14.45 -0.78
N ASP A 184 6.69 15.31 -0.13
CA ASP A 184 5.32 15.64 -0.51
C ASP A 184 5.31 17.07 -1.13
N PRO A 185 4.99 17.20 -2.41
CA PRO A 185 4.70 16.15 -3.40
C PRO A 185 5.91 15.29 -3.78
N VAL A 186 5.63 14.07 -4.25
CA VAL A 186 6.68 13.15 -4.75
C VAL A 186 7.44 13.79 -5.90
N PRO A 187 8.79 13.70 -5.92
CA PRO A 187 9.59 14.32 -6.97
C PRO A 187 9.22 13.81 -8.36
N VAL A 188 9.09 14.71 -9.31
CA VAL A 188 8.91 14.35 -10.73
C VAL A 188 10.27 14.07 -11.34
N VAL A 189 10.57 12.80 -11.58
CA VAL A 189 11.80 12.35 -12.24
C VAL A 189 11.46 12.03 -13.70
N PRO A 190 12.16 12.65 -14.68
CA PRO A 190 11.94 12.32 -16.09
C PRO A 190 12.24 10.85 -16.39
N GLU A 191 11.44 10.21 -17.24
CA GLU A 191 11.66 8.81 -17.66
C GLU A 191 13.00 8.63 -18.41
N THR A 192 13.59 9.72 -18.90
CA THR A 192 14.90 9.77 -19.56
C THR A 192 16.06 9.99 -18.60
N ASP A 193 15.79 10.14 -17.30
CA ASP A 193 16.84 10.29 -16.30
C ASP A 193 17.78 9.07 -16.32
N PRO A 194 19.10 9.27 -16.49
CA PRO A 194 20.04 8.15 -16.65
C PRO A 194 20.08 7.20 -15.43
N GLU A 195 19.89 7.71 -14.22
CA GLU A 195 19.88 6.89 -13.01
C GLU A 195 18.61 6.05 -12.94
N LEU A 196 17.45 6.64 -13.29
CA LEU A 196 16.18 5.92 -13.38
C LEU A 196 16.22 4.85 -14.46
N VAL A 197 16.71 5.18 -15.65
CA VAL A 197 16.91 4.21 -16.75
C VAL A 197 17.83 3.07 -16.32
N GLY A 198 18.92 3.38 -15.61
CA GLY A 198 19.81 2.38 -15.03
C GLY A 198 19.15 1.46 -14.01
N ALA A 199 18.34 2.03 -13.10
CA ALA A 199 17.58 1.30 -12.10
C ALA A 199 16.54 0.35 -12.74
N VAL A 200 15.82 0.84 -13.76
CA VAL A 200 14.85 0.01 -14.52
C VAL A 200 15.55 -1.14 -15.23
N LYS A 201 16.69 -0.90 -15.90
CA LYS A 201 17.50 -1.95 -16.54
C LYS A 201 17.96 -3.01 -15.54
N ALA A 202 18.45 -2.60 -14.38
CA ALA A 202 18.88 -3.52 -13.32
C ALA A 202 17.70 -4.38 -12.84
N PHE A 203 16.54 -3.78 -12.61
CA PHE A 203 15.33 -4.51 -12.26
C PHE A 203 14.88 -5.47 -13.38
N GLN A 204 14.85 -5.01 -14.63
CA GLN A 204 14.48 -5.82 -15.80
C GLN A 204 15.38 -7.04 -15.96
N SER A 205 16.70 -6.87 -15.83
CA SER A 205 17.66 -7.97 -15.95
C SER A 205 17.55 -9.01 -14.84
N GLN A 206 17.07 -8.60 -13.66
CA GLN A 206 16.97 -9.50 -12.50
C GLN A 206 15.64 -10.23 -12.44
N TYR A 207 14.54 -9.59 -12.83
CA TYR A 207 13.20 -10.13 -12.57
C TYR A 207 12.30 -10.27 -13.80
N VAL A 208 12.59 -9.57 -14.89
CA VAL A 208 11.65 -9.45 -16.02
C VAL A 208 12.11 -10.23 -17.25
N TYR A 209 13.36 -10.07 -17.62
CA TYR A 209 13.95 -10.61 -18.85
C TYR A 209 15.21 -11.40 -18.55
N ASN A 210 15.41 -12.49 -19.29
CA ASN A 210 16.66 -13.23 -19.20
C ASN A 210 17.78 -12.45 -19.94
N PRO A 211 18.83 -11.96 -19.24
CA PRO A 211 19.89 -11.18 -19.88
C PRO A 211 20.71 -11.97 -20.93
N GLU A 212 20.69 -13.31 -20.90
CA GLU A 212 21.41 -14.13 -21.87
C GLU A 212 20.63 -14.29 -23.18
N THR A 213 19.29 -14.29 -23.13
CA THR A 213 18.43 -14.58 -24.29
C THR A 213 17.52 -13.44 -24.73
N GLU A 214 17.33 -12.44 -23.86
CA GLU A 214 16.40 -11.32 -24.06
C GLU A 214 17.07 -9.96 -23.76
N ALA A 215 18.39 -9.85 -23.96
CA ALA A 215 19.14 -8.62 -23.64
C ALA A 215 18.62 -7.38 -24.38
N ASP A 216 18.08 -7.56 -25.59
CA ASP A 216 17.46 -6.51 -26.40
C ASP A 216 16.19 -5.92 -25.79
N LYS A 217 15.53 -6.66 -24.89
CA LYS A 217 14.34 -6.20 -24.17
C LYS A 217 14.65 -5.43 -22.88
N ILE A 218 15.91 -5.45 -22.42
CA ILE A 218 16.37 -4.72 -21.24
C ILE A 218 16.68 -3.26 -21.65
N THR A 219 15.61 -2.52 -21.89
CA THR A 219 15.72 -1.17 -22.47
C THR A 219 15.86 -0.06 -21.44
N GLY A 220 15.45 -0.30 -20.20
CA GLY A 220 15.29 0.75 -19.17
C GLY A 220 13.99 1.53 -19.30
N THR A 221 13.10 1.13 -20.22
CA THR A 221 11.74 1.68 -20.33
C THR A 221 10.78 0.80 -19.55
N VAL A 222 9.85 1.40 -18.82
CA VAL A 222 8.86 0.68 -18.04
C VAL A 222 7.72 0.21 -18.93
N ASP A 223 7.87 -0.98 -19.50
CA ASP A 223 6.83 -1.65 -20.27
C ASP A 223 5.82 -2.38 -19.36
N GLU A 224 4.76 -2.96 -19.94
CA GLU A 224 3.69 -3.63 -19.19
C GLU A 224 4.19 -4.82 -18.37
N LYS A 225 5.13 -5.61 -18.91
CA LYS A 225 5.71 -6.75 -18.21
C LYS A 225 6.55 -6.29 -17.01
N THR A 226 7.34 -5.23 -17.19
CA THR A 226 8.10 -4.57 -16.12
C THR A 226 7.16 -4.06 -15.03
N ARG A 227 6.08 -3.38 -15.42
CA ARG A 227 5.08 -2.82 -14.52
C ARG A 227 4.37 -3.90 -13.70
N THR A 228 3.91 -4.96 -14.36
CA THR A 228 3.26 -6.11 -13.70
C THR A 228 4.21 -6.77 -12.71
N THR A 229 5.45 -7.05 -13.12
CA THR A 229 6.45 -7.67 -12.23
C THR A 229 6.79 -6.76 -11.03
N LEU A 230 6.88 -5.44 -11.25
CA LEU A 230 7.17 -4.48 -10.20
C LEU A 230 6.02 -4.37 -9.18
N LYS A 231 4.78 -4.63 -9.59
CA LYS A 231 3.61 -4.67 -8.70
C LYS A 231 3.61 -5.89 -7.79
N GLU A 232 4.21 -7.00 -8.23
CA GLU A 232 4.26 -8.28 -7.50
C GLU A 232 5.43 -8.39 -6.50
N LYS A 233 6.44 -7.52 -6.62
CA LYS A 233 7.64 -7.54 -5.77
C LYS A 233 7.50 -6.65 -4.56
#